data_fe00e93548c38979bfe9ea63ed140615
#
_entry.id   fe00e93548c38979bfe9ea63ed140615
#
_cell.length_a   1.000
_cell.length_b   1.000
_cell.length_c   1.000
_cell.angle_alpha   90.00
_cell.angle_beta   90.00
_cell.angle_gamma   90.00
#
_symmetry.space_group_name_H-M   'P 1'
#
loop_
_entity.id
_entity.type
_entity.pdbx_description
1 polymer ?
#
loop_
_entity_poly.entity_id
_entity_poly.type
_entity_poly.pdbx_seq_one_letter_code
_entity_poly.pdbx_strand_id
1 'polypeptide(L)'
;MNYGCKKERKDRRDYKLATMTSNLYADQYKIKIPRVKNQGSINSCVAFALSTFLEECYKDENLKFSTGFIYGYRPDDYNQGQGMYPREAIKTLKNVGDVLEKDFNYNKEMIEIKNLVNDNLDKLIALADEFKIESYARIYNENEIKNCLIQDTLVPISIPVKGSLELDENNIIQITNKEVTGYHMLIIYGWNESGYLIQNSWGEDWGDNGCAILPYEYEIDSAWAISTYTNNILTHQTLWQKIISFIKKILNKIKNLFNIK
;
A
#
# COMPACT_ATOMS: atom_id res chain seq x y z
N MET A 1 -11.59 7.57 17.64
CA MET A 1 -10.82 6.77 16.65
C MET A 1 -9.35 6.99 16.90
N ASN A 2 -8.54 5.97 16.77
CA ASN A 2 -7.12 6.05 17.06
C ASN A 2 -6.33 6.12 15.75
N TYR A 3 -5.50 7.15 15.58
CA TYR A 3 -4.65 7.35 14.42
C TYR A 3 -3.25 6.87 14.74
N GLY A 4 -2.73 5.93 13.94
CA GLY A 4 -1.48 5.23 14.23
C GLY A 4 -0.31 5.64 13.35
N CYS A 5 -0.45 6.66 12.53
CA CYS A 5 0.61 7.21 11.70
C CYS A 5 1.26 8.40 12.38
N LYS A 6 2.60 8.49 12.33
CA LYS A 6 3.36 9.66 12.77
C LYS A 6 3.70 10.53 11.56
N LYS A 7 3.69 11.86 11.73
CA LYS A 7 4.06 12.81 10.69
C LYS A 7 5.44 12.51 10.12
N GLU A 8 5.54 12.34 8.81
CA GLU A 8 6.80 12.10 8.14
C GLU A 8 7.66 13.37 8.06
N ARG A 9 8.95 13.22 8.35
CA ARG A 9 9.94 14.27 8.10
C ARG A 9 10.43 14.16 6.68
N LYS A 10 10.52 15.31 5.96
CA LYS A 10 11.17 15.35 4.65
C LYS A 10 12.65 14.98 4.82
N ASP A 11 13.12 14.01 4.06
CA ASP A 11 14.52 13.59 4.02
C ASP A 11 15.06 13.78 2.60
N ARG A 12 16.17 14.50 2.46
CA ARG A 12 16.82 14.75 1.15
C ARG A 12 17.38 13.47 0.53
N ARG A 13 17.53 12.41 1.32
CA ARG A 13 18.00 11.08 0.88
C ARG A 13 16.88 10.20 0.35
N ASP A 14 15.61 10.63 0.44
CA ASP A 14 14.51 9.86 -0.14
C ASP A 14 14.74 9.69 -1.64
N TYR A 15 14.68 8.45 -2.08
CA TYR A 15 14.70 8.16 -3.51
C TYR A 15 13.49 8.82 -4.16
N LYS A 16 13.74 9.53 -5.26
CA LYS A 16 12.66 10.09 -6.07
C LYS A 16 12.24 9.05 -7.09
N LEU A 17 10.94 8.92 -7.28
CA LEU A 17 10.40 8.07 -8.34
C LEU A 17 10.78 8.67 -9.69
N ALA A 18 11.54 7.92 -10.51
CA ALA A 18 11.78 8.30 -11.89
C ALA A 18 10.53 7.97 -12.71
N THR A 19 9.75 8.99 -13.07
CA THR A 19 8.53 8.79 -13.86
C THR A 19 8.76 9.10 -15.32
N MET A 20 8.28 8.21 -16.18
CA MET A 20 7.98 8.56 -17.57
C MET A 20 6.68 9.36 -17.55
N THR A 21 6.72 10.61 -17.95
CA THR A 21 5.54 11.48 -18.04
C THR A 21 4.60 10.96 -19.12
N SER A 22 3.53 10.26 -18.73
CA SER A 22 2.35 10.09 -19.56
C SER A 22 1.39 11.21 -19.22
N ASN A 23 1.08 12.08 -20.17
CA ASN A 23 0.18 13.20 -19.95
C ASN A 23 -1.30 12.85 -20.22
N LEU A 24 -1.61 11.58 -20.48
CA LEU A 24 -2.96 11.12 -20.83
C LEU A 24 -3.33 9.95 -19.92
N TYR A 25 -4.04 10.26 -18.85
CA TYR A 25 -4.69 9.27 -17.99
C TYR A 25 -6.18 9.17 -18.38
N ALA A 26 -6.79 8.00 -18.19
CA ALA A 26 -8.23 7.86 -18.26
C ALA A 26 -8.89 8.70 -17.15
N ASP A 27 -10.15 9.10 -17.34
CA ASP A 27 -10.90 9.89 -16.35
C ASP A 27 -11.07 9.13 -15.03
N GLN A 28 -11.05 7.80 -15.08
CA GLN A 28 -11.11 6.93 -13.93
C GLN A 28 -10.29 5.66 -14.10
N TYR A 29 -9.79 5.12 -13.00
CA TYR A 29 -9.07 3.86 -12.94
C TYR A 29 -9.19 3.25 -11.55
N LYS A 30 -9.25 1.93 -11.44
CA LYS A 30 -9.20 1.23 -10.15
C LYS A 30 -8.57 -0.14 -10.26
N ILE A 31 -7.82 -0.51 -9.24
CA ILE A 31 -7.26 -1.84 -9.00
C ILE A 31 -8.25 -2.64 -8.15
N LYS A 32 -8.33 -3.96 -8.32
CA LYS A 32 -9.02 -4.82 -7.35
C LYS A 32 -8.27 -4.73 -6.03
N ILE A 33 -8.97 -4.44 -4.95
CA ILE A 33 -8.39 -4.34 -3.61
C ILE A 33 -8.51 -5.68 -2.87
N PRO A 34 -7.55 -6.00 -1.97
CA PRO A 34 -7.70 -7.14 -1.07
C PRO A 34 -8.77 -6.87 0.00
N ARG A 35 -8.96 -7.85 0.88
CA ARG A 35 -9.96 -7.77 1.97
C ARG A 35 -9.79 -6.51 2.82
N VAL A 36 -10.91 -5.96 3.26
CA VAL A 36 -10.93 -4.85 4.22
C VAL A 36 -10.55 -5.39 5.61
N LYS A 37 -9.69 -4.67 6.29
CA LYS A 37 -9.18 -5.03 7.62
C LYS A 37 -9.72 -4.08 8.68
N ASN A 38 -9.67 -4.49 9.96
CA ASN A 38 -10.08 -3.65 11.08
C ASN A 38 -9.00 -3.61 12.16
N GLN A 39 -8.35 -2.45 12.33
CA GLN A 39 -7.30 -2.25 13.34
C GLN A 39 -7.85 -2.15 14.77
N GLY A 40 -9.16 -1.97 14.94
CA GLY A 40 -9.79 -1.78 16.25
C GLY A 40 -9.29 -0.52 16.95
N SER A 41 -8.92 -0.65 18.21
CA SER A 41 -8.47 0.46 19.07
C SER A 41 -6.96 0.70 19.06
N ILE A 42 -6.17 -0.11 18.35
CA ILE A 42 -4.70 0.00 18.33
C ILE A 42 -4.27 0.96 17.22
N ASN A 43 -3.31 1.83 17.52
CA ASN A 43 -2.76 2.81 16.58
C ASN A 43 -1.78 2.16 15.58
N SER A 44 -2.27 1.29 14.72
CA SER A 44 -1.49 0.42 13.84
C SER A 44 -1.79 0.60 12.35
N CYS A 45 -2.44 1.69 11.94
CA CYS A 45 -2.86 1.93 10.56
C CYS A 45 -1.72 1.77 9.53
N VAL A 46 -0.47 2.11 9.89
CA VAL A 46 0.70 1.93 9.02
C VAL A 46 0.93 0.44 8.71
N ALA A 47 0.88 -0.42 9.73
CA ALA A 47 1.03 -1.86 9.55
C ALA A 47 -0.12 -2.44 8.72
N PHE A 48 -1.35 -1.95 8.94
CA PHE A 48 -2.52 -2.38 8.17
C PHE A 48 -2.42 -1.99 6.70
N ALA A 49 -2.05 -0.75 6.40
CA ALA A 49 -1.86 -0.29 5.03
C ALA A 49 -0.76 -1.09 4.31
N LEU A 50 0.38 -1.32 4.98
CA LEU A 50 1.50 -2.06 4.37
C LEU A 50 1.20 -3.54 4.16
N SER A 51 0.53 -4.21 5.10
CA SER A 51 0.10 -5.60 4.90
C SER A 51 -0.97 -5.73 3.80
N THR A 52 -1.86 -4.75 3.65
CA THR A 52 -2.80 -4.67 2.52
C THR A 52 -2.06 -4.49 1.19
N PHE A 53 -1.05 -3.63 1.16
CA PHE A 53 -0.18 -3.45 0.00
C PHE A 53 0.49 -4.77 -0.42
N LEU A 54 1.05 -5.52 0.54
CA LEU A 54 1.69 -6.81 0.25
C LEU A 54 0.69 -7.85 -0.30
N GLU A 55 -0.52 -7.96 0.28
CA GLU A 55 -1.56 -8.89 -0.21
C GLU A 55 -1.89 -8.62 -1.69
N GLU A 56 -1.99 -7.36 -2.12
CA GLU A 56 -2.22 -7.04 -3.53
C GLU A 56 -1.01 -7.35 -4.41
N CYS A 57 0.21 -7.13 -3.92
CA CYS A 57 1.42 -7.41 -4.69
C CYS A 57 1.56 -8.89 -5.04
N TYR A 58 1.21 -9.78 -4.12
CA TYR A 58 1.32 -11.23 -4.33
C TYR A 58 0.14 -11.81 -5.09
N LYS A 59 -1.03 -11.15 -5.09
CA LYS A 59 -2.26 -11.55 -5.81
C LYS A 59 -2.69 -13.02 -5.55
N ASP A 60 -2.32 -13.54 -4.38
CA ASP A 60 -2.70 -14.87 -3.90
C ASP A 60 -3.56 -14.72 -2.65
N GLU A 61 -4.84 -15.10 -2.75
CA GLU A 61 -5.82 -14.97 -1.67
C GLU A 61 -5.48 -15.85 -0.44
N ASN A 62 -4.55 -16.81 -0.58
CA ASN A 62 -4.05 -17.63 0.53
C ASN A 62 -2.94 -16.94 1.31
N LEU A 63 -2.28 -15.95 0.74
CA LEU A 63 -1.22 -15.20 1.39
C LEU A 63 -1.81 -14.00 2.13
N LYS A 64 -2.03 -14.16 3.42
CA LYS A 64 -2.48 -13.10 4.33
C LYS A 64 -1.32 -12.63 5.17
N PHE A 65 -0.96 -11.35 5.04
CA PHE A 65 0.20 -10.78 5.71
C PHE A 65 -0.11 -10.26 7.10
N SER A 66 0.87 -10.39 8.01
CA SER A 66 0.72 -10.12 9.43
C SER A 66 0.85 -8.63 9.75
N THR A 67 -0.25 -8.00 10.07
CA THR A 67 -0.22 -6.64 10.64
C THR A 67 0.45 -6.62 12.03
N GLY A 68 0.35 -7.72 12.77
CA GLY A 68 0.95 -7.86 14.10
C GLY A 68 2.47 -7.84 14.07
N PHE A 69 3.08 -8.55 13.12
CA PHE A 69 4.55 -8.55 12.99
C PHE A 69 5.08 -7.17 12.61
N ILE A 70 4.55 -6.54 11.56
CA ILE A 70 4.95 -5.18 11.15
C ILE A 70 4.84 -4.21 12.34
N TYR A 71 3.72 -4.25 13.07
CA TYR A 71 3.49 -3.35 14.19
C TYR A 71 4.38 -3.67 15.40
N GLY A 72 4.60 -4.93 15.72
CA GLY A 72 5.40 -5.37 16.86
C GLY A 72 6.89 -5.21 16.65
N TYR A 73 7.37 -5.28 15.41
CA TYR A 73 8.80 -5.12 15.06
C TYR A 73 9.28 -3.66 15.07
N ARG A 74 8.45 -2.70 15.53
CA ARG A 74 8.87 -1.27 15.61
C ARG A 74 10.13 -1.10 16.45
N PRO A 75 11.00 -0.13 16.07
CA PRO A 75 12.14 0.27 16.91
C PRO A 75 11.74 0.68 18.34
N ASP A 76 12.65 0.48 19.30
CA ASP A 76 12.38 0.73 20.73
C ASP A 76 12.13 2.19 21.07
N ASP A 77 12.76 3.11 20.39
CA ASP A 77 12.56 4.56 20.54
C ASP A 77 11.13 5.02 20.21
N TYR A 78 10.35 4.21 19.48
CA TYR A 78 8.94 4.46 19.22
C TYR A 78 8.01 3.91 20.31
N ASN A 79 8.53 3.19 21.30
CA ASN A 79 7.72 2.56 22.33
C ASN A 79 7.13 3.50 23.37
N GLN A 80 7.59 4.73 23.47
CA GLN A 80 6.99 5.75 24.35
C GLN A 80 5.70 6.36 23.78
N GLY A 81 5.14 5.76 22.73
CA GLY A 81 3.89 6.15 22.11
C GLY A 81 3.43 5.13 21.09
N GLN A 82 2.14 5.08 20.89
CA GLN A 82 1.55 4.26 19.85
C GLN A 82 1.83 4.87 18.47
N GLY A 83 1.75 4.05 17.43
CA GLY A 83 1.92 4.46 16.04
C GLY A 83 3.30 4.20 15.48
N MET A 84 3.46 4.48 14.19
CA MET A 84 4.66 4.22 13.40
C MET A 84 4.94 5.37 12.43
N TYR A 85 6.21 5.53 12.06
CA TYR A 85 6.59 6.34 10.90
C TYR A 85 6.51 5.48 9.63
N PRO A 86 5.80 5.91 8.58
CA PRO A 86 5.67 5.14 7.33
C PRO A 86 7.02 4.70 6.75
N ARG A 87 7.99 5.61 6.65
CA ARG A 87 9.34 5.31 6.12
C ARG A 87 10.04 4.20 6.90
N GLU A 88 9.99 4.23 8.22
CA GLU A 88 10.69 3.22 9.03
C GLU A 88 10.01 1.86 8.92
N ALA A 89 8.68 1.82 8.83
CA ALA A 89 7.95 0.59 8.56
C ALA A 89 8.29 0.01 7.17
N ILE A 90 8.37 0.87 6.15
CA ILE A 90 8.77 0.46 4.79
C ILE A 90 10.23 -0.04 4.77
N LYS A 91 11.14 0.60 5.51
CA LYS A 91 12.52 0.09 5.68
C LYS A 91 12.56 -1.28 6.35
N THR A 92 11.68 -1.52 7.33
CA THR A 92 11.55 -2.85 7.93
C THR A 92 11.15 -3.87 6.89
N LEU A 93 10.14 -3.60 6.05
CA LEU A 93 9.77 -4.50 4.96
C LEU A 93 10.92 -4.76 3.98
N LYS A 94 11.76 -3.76 3.71
CA LYS A 94 12.93 -3.93 2.84
C LYS A 94 14.03 -4.78 3.47
N ASN A 95 14.32 -4.57 4.74
CA ASN A 95 15.49 -5.18 5.39
C ASN A 95 15.15 -6.53 6.02
N VAL A 96 13.95 -6.69 6.52
CA VAL A 96 13.47 -7.86 7.27
C VAL A 96 12.38 -8.61 6.51
N GLY A 97 11.40 -7.90 5.94
CA GLY A 97 10.21 -8.48 5.31
C GLY A 97 9.00 -8.48 6.23
N ASP A 98 8.03 -9.32 5.92
CA ASP A 98 6.85 -9.59 6.74
C ASP A 98 6.59 -11.09 6.84
N VAL A 99 5.78 -11.51 7.80
CA VAL A 99 5.35 -12.91 7.94
C VAL A 99 3.88 -13.05 7.59
N LEU A 100 3.41 -14.27 7.40
CA LEU A 100 1.99 -14.52 7.17
C LEU A 100 1.20 -14.53 8.49
N GLU A 101 -0.08 -14.18 8.43
CA GLU A 101 -0.98 -14.22 9.60
C GLU A 101 -1.03 -15.59 10.30
N LYS A 102 -0.87 -16.69 9.56
CA LYS A 102 -0.82 -18.04 10.13
C LYS A 102 0.40 -18.27 11.04
N ASP A 103 1.48 -17.49 10.83
CA ASP A 103 2.73 -17.60 11.59
C ASP A 103 2.78 -16.61 12.76
N PHE A 104 2.15 -15.46 12.60
CA PHE A 104 1.98 -14.46 13.66
C PHE A 104 0.69 -13.67 13.44
N ASN A 105 -0.36 -14.01 14.18
CA ASN A 105 -1.67 -13.39 14.03
C ASN A 105 -1.77 -12.08 14.84
N TYR A 106 -2.43 -11.08 14.24
CA TYR A 106 -2.81 -9.84 14.92
C TYR A 106 -4.08 -10.09 15.77
N ASN A 107 -3.95 -9.88 17.08
CA ASN A 107 -5.08 -9.81 17.97
C ASN A 107 -5.30 -8.35 18.38
N LYS A 108 -6.42 -7.75 18.01
CA LYS A 108 -6.75 -6.36 18.29
C LYS A 108 -6.92 -6.02 19.79
N GLU A 109 -7.05 -7.03 20.64
CA GLU A 109 -7.04 -6.87 22.10
C GLU A 109 -5.62 -6.97 22.70
N MET A 110 -4.64 -7.33 21.89
CA MET A 110 -3.27 -7.56 22.30
C MET A 110 -2.50 -6.24 22.40
N ILE A 111 -2.25 -5.75 23.61
CA ILE A 111 -1.48 -4.53 23.87
C ILE A 111 0.03 -4.80 23.78
N GLU A 112 0.48 -6.00 24.08
CA GLU A 112 1.89 -6.40 24.17
C GLU A 112 2.43 -7.12 22.92
N ILE A 113 1.94 -6.73 21.73
CA ILE A 113 2.36 -7.34 20.46
C ILE A 113 3.89 -7.32 20.30
N LYS A 114 4.56 -6.29 20.78
CA LYS A 114 6.02 -6.18 20.69
C LYS A 114 6.74 -7.26 21.50
N ASN A 115 6.31 -7.52 22.73
CA ASN A 115 6.94 -8.55 23.55
C ASN A 115 6.83 -9.91 22.88
N LEU A 116 5.66 -10.21 22.32
CA LEU A 116 5.44 -11.46 21.59
C LEU A 116 6.27 -11.59 20.32
N VAL A 117 6.52 -10.49 19.60
CA VAL A 117 7.46 -10.49 18.48
C VAL A 117 8.87 -10.76 18.97
N ASN A 118 9.32 -10.10 20.05
CA ASN A 118 10.65 -10.28 20.62
C ASN A 118 10.88 -11.72 21.13
N ASP A 119 9.88 -12.33 21.75
CA ASP A 119 9.96 -13.72 22.27
C ASP A 119 10.12 -14.76 21.15
N ASN A 120 9.74 -14.42 19.91
CA ASN A 120 9.80 -15.29 18.74
C ASN A 120 10.71 -14.73 17.62
N LEU A 121 11.57 -13.77 17.93
CA LEU A 121 12.23 -12.89 16.95
C LEU A 121 12.99 -13.65 15.88
N ASP A 122 13.89 -14.56 16.25
CA ASP A 122 14.74 -15.29 15.29
C ASP A 122 13.93 -16.11 14.31
N LYS A 123 12.88 -16.78 14.81
CA LYS A 123 11.95 -17.55 13.97
C LYS A 123 11.20 -16.65 13.01
N LEU A 124 10.67 -15.54 13.51
CA LEU A 124 9.87 -14.62 12.68
C LEU A 124 10.72 -13.93 11.62
N ILE A 125 11.95 -13.52 11.94
CA ILE A 125 12.89 -12.95 10.96
C ILE A 125 13.20 -13.96 9.85
N ALA A 126 13.44 -15.22 10.20
CA ALA A 126 13.72 -16.26 9.20
C ALA A 126 12.53 -16.48 8.24
N LEU A 127 11.30 -16.40 8.74
CA LEU A 127 10.08 -16.49 7.91
C LEU A 127 9.84 -15.21 7.08
N ALA A 128 10.12 -14.05 7.65
CA ALA A 128 9.90 -12.76 7.01
C ALA A 128 10.82 -12.53 5.81
N ASP A 129 11.99 -13.15 5.77
CA ASP A 129 13.00 -12.96 4.71
C ASP A 129 12.47 -13.29 3.30
N GLU A 130 11.51 -14.19 3.20
CA GLU A 130 10.85 -14.57 1.94
C GLU A 130 10.00 -13.42 1.35
N PHE A 131 9.50 -12.53 2.20
CA PHE A 131 8.51 -11.52 1.82
C PHE A 131 9.06 -10.08 1.94
N LYS A 132 10.32 -9.89 1.57
CA LYS A 132 10.94 -8.57 1.48
C LYS A 132 10.45 -7.80 0.26
N ILE A 133 10.33 -6.48 0.43
CA ILE A 133 10.19 -5.58 -0.71
C ILE A 133 11.56 -5.32 -1.36
N GLU A 134 11.57 -5.05 -2.66
CA GLU A 134 12.80 -4.78 -3.41
C GLU A 134 13.29 -3.36 -3.20
N SER A 135 12.39 -2.39 -3.42
CA SER A 135 12.73 -0.98 -3.32
C SER A 135 11.51 -0.11 -2.96
N TYR A 136 11.77 1.12 -2.57
CA TYR A 136 10.75 2.12 -2.36
C TYR A 136 11.26 3.53 -2.72
N ALA A 137 10.32 4.40 -3.09
CA ALA A 137 10.60 5.81 -3.39
C ALA A 137 9.47 6.71 -2.88
N ARG A 138 9.81 7.95 -2.55
CA ARG A 138 8.83 8.96 -2.19
C ARG A 138 8.12 9.47 -3.45
N ILE A 139 6.81 9.59 -3.39
CA ILE A 139 5.96 10.20 -4.41
C ILE A 139 5.73 11.67 -4.03
N TYR A 140 5.78 12.56 -5.01
CA TYR A 140 5.69 14.01 -4.78
C TYR A 140 4.53 14.69 -5.51
N ASN A 141 3.87 14.02 -6.45
CA ASN A 141 2.79 14.61 -7.25
C ASN A 141 1.77 13.58 -7.71
N GLU A 142 0.63 14.07 -8.18
CA GLU A 142 -0.49 13.28 -8.66
C GLU A 142 -0.13 12.34 -9.82
N ASN A 143 0.68 12.79 -10.77
CA ASN A 143 1.09 11.97 -11.91
C ASN A 143 1.88 10.73 -11.47
N GLU A 144 2.72 10.86 -10.44
CA GLU A 144 3.45 9.75 -9.87
C GLU A 144 2.52 8.74 -9.18
N ILE A 145 1.47 9.22 -8.48
CA ILE A 145 0.41 8.35 -7.93
C ILE A 145 -0.28 7.57 -9.05
N LYS A 146 -0.78 8.28 -10.07
CA LYS A 146 -1.48 7.67 -11.20
C LYS A 146 -0.59 6.68 -11.97
N ASN A 147 0.69 6.99 -12.12
CA ASN A 147 1.67 6.09 -12.74
C ASN A 147 1.84 4.78 -11.97
N CYS A 148 1.85 4.80 -10.64
CA CYS A 148 1.89 3.57 -9.84
C CYS A 148 0.62 2.74 -10.05
N LEU A 149 -0.54 3.39 -10.01
CA LEU A 149 -1.83 2.72 -10.13
C LEU A 149 -2.02 2.05 -11.50
N ILE A 150 -1.67 2.70 -12.62
CA ILE A 150 -1.77 2.08 -13.97
C ILE A 150 -0.78 0.93 -14.18
N GLN A 151 0.20 0.76 -13.27
CA GLN A 151 1.07 -0.40 -13.21
C GLN A 151 0.57 -1.46 -12.21
N ASP A 152 -0.72 -1.42 -11.87
CA ASP A 152 -1.36 -2.31 -10.89
C ASP A 152 -0.66 -2.30 -9.52
N THR A 153 -0.14 -1.14 -9.11
CA THR A 153 0.55 -0.98 -7.82
C THR A 153 -0.24 -0.02 -6.93
N LEU A 154 -0.70 -0.51 -5.79
CA LEU A 154 -1.36 0.30 -4.75
C LEU A 154 -0.40 1.38 -4.21
N VAL A 155 -0.95 2.50 -3.76
CA VAL A 155 -0.15 3.60 -3.21
C VAL A 155 -0.49 3.84 -1.74
N PRO A 156 0.39 3.41 -0.81
CA PRO A 156 0.25 3.79 0.60
C PRO A 156 0.48 5.29 0.79
N ILE A 157 -0.47 5.95 1.46
CA ILE A 157 -0.41 7.38 1.76
C ILE A 157 -0.63 7.66 3.24
N SER A 158 -0.02 8.72 3.74
CA SER A 158 -0.32 9.31 5.04
C SER A 158 -1.02 10.64 4.85
N ILE A 159 -2.10 10.86 5.57
CA ILE A 159 -2.87 12.10 5.56
C ILE A 159 -2.95 12.71 6.97
N PRO A 160 -2.99 14.04 7.10
CA PRO A 160 -3.37 14.69 8.37
C PRO A 160 -4.86 14.48 8.63
N VAL A 161 -5.21 14.14 9.85
CA VAL A 161 -6.62 14.07 10.28
C VAL A 161 -6.96 15.30 11.06
N LYS A 162 -7.94 16.05 10.57
CA LYS A 162 -8.42 17.30 11.16
C LYS A 162 -9.74 17.06 11.89
N GLY A 163 -9.65 16.74 13.18
CA GLY A 163 -10.79 16.31 14.00
C GLY A 163 -11.14 14.84 13.77
N SER A 164 -11.89 14.52 12.72
CA SER A 164 -12.27 13.17 12.31
C SER A 164 -12.34 13.07 10.79
N LEU A 165 -12.32 11.85 10.25
CA LEU A 165 -12.59 11.59 8.83
C LEU A 165 -14.11 11.42 8.67
N GLU A 166 -14.81 12.52 8.58
CA GLU A 166 -16.25 12.54 8.33
C GLU A 166 -16.51 12.37 6.84
N LEU A 167 -17.52 11.57 6.50
CA LEU A 167 -17.93 11.31 5.12
C LEU A 167 -19.23 12.05 4.81
N ASP A 168 -19.41 12.46 3.58
CA ASP A 168 -20.70 12.91 3.08
C ASP A 168 -21.57 11.72 2.61
N GLU A 169 -22.74 12.01 2.06
CA GLU A 169 -23.69 11.02 1.54
C GLU A 169 -23.13 10.19 0.36
N ASN A 170 -22.10 10.66 -0.31
CA ASN A 170 -21.42 10.01 -1.42
C ASN A 170 -20.13 9.30 -1.00
N ASN A 171 -19.90 9.12 0.30
CA ASN A 171 -18.67 8.58 0.88
C ASN A 171 -17.40 9.39 0.53
N ILE A 172 -17.52 10.69 0.33
CA ILE A 172 -16.39 11.60 0.12
C ILE A 172 -15.95 12.17 1.47
N ILE A 173 -14.64 12.13 1.76
CA ILE A 173 -14.06 12.68 2.99
C ILE A 173 -14.23 14.21 2.96
N GLN A 174 -14.87 14.74 4.00
CA GLN A 174 -15.12 16.17 4.13
C GLN A 174 -13.84 16.94 4.49
N ILE A 175 -13.56 17.99 3.72
CA ILE A 175 -12.47 18.92 4.02
C ILE A 175 -12.92 19.87 5.12
N THR A 176 -12.13 19.98 6.18
CA THR A 176 -12.42 20.83 7.33
C THR A 176 -11.22 21.70 7.67
N ASN A 177 -11.49 22.87 8.27
CA ASN A 177 -10.46 23.79 8.76
C ASN A 177 -10.08 23.55 10.25
N LYS A 178 -10.54 22.43 10.84
CA LYS A 178 -10.15 22.04 12.21
C LYS A 178 -8.64 21.80 12.30
N GLU A 179 -8.10 21.87 13.50
CA GLU A 179 -6.71 21.55 13.75
C GLU A 179 -6.40 20.05 13.49
N VAL A 180 -5.15 19.77 13.13
CA VAL A 180 -4.68 18.40 12.93
C VAL A 180 -4.61 17.68 14.27
N THR A 181 -5.42 16.65 14.44
CA THR A 181 -5.48 15.82 15.66
C THR A 181 -4.60 14.58 15.58
N GLY A 182 -4.12 14.24 14.41
CA GLY A 182 -3.24 13.09 14.18
C GLY A 182 -2.97 12.85 12.70
N TYR A 183 -2.27 11.75 12.41
CA TYR A 183 -2.00 11.29 11.05
C TYR A 183 -2.50 9.86 10.89
N HIS A 184 -2.99 9.55 9.69
CA HIS A 184 -3.56 8.25 9.39
C HIS A 184 -3.01 7.73 8.06
N MET A 185 -2.76 6.42 7.98
CA MET A 185 -2.26 5.80 6.76
C MET A 185 -3.38 5.01 6.08
N LEU A 186 -3.52 5.23 4.79
CA LEU A 186 -4.54 4.69 3.90
C LEU A 186 -3.87 4.11 2.65
N ILE A 187 -4.65 3.37 1.86
CA ILE A 187 -4.23 2.87 0.54
C ILE A 187 -5.04 3.56 -0.55
N ILE A 188 -4.38 4.18 -1.52
CA ILE A 188 -5.01 4.56 -2.78
C ILE A 188 -4.99 3.34 -3.71
N TYR A 189 -6.18 3.00 -4.26
CA TYR A 189 -6.33 1.92 -5.22
C TYR A 189 -6.91 2.36 -6.57
N GLY A 190 -7.18 3.66 -6.73
CA GLY A 190 -7.73 4.21 -7.96
C GLY A 190 -8.04 5.70 -7.86
N TRP A 191 -8.71 6.20 -8.86
CA TRP A 191 -9.23 7.57 -8.91
C TRP A 191 -10.47 7.65 -9.81
N ASN A 192 -11.25 8.70 -9.62
CA ASN A 192 -12.34 9.14 -10.47
C ASN A 192 -12.36 10.68 -10.53
N GLU A 193 -13.42 11.26 -11.08
CA GLU A 193 -13.60 12.72 -11.17
C GLU A 193 -13.64 13.43 -9.80
N SER A 194 -14.08 12.75 -8.74
CA SER A 194 -14.24 13.32 -7.39
C SER A 194 -12.97 13.21 -6.53
N GLY A 195 -11.99 12.37 -6.89
CA GLY A 195 -10.77 12.20 -6.11
C GLY A 195 -10.14 10.81 -6.20
N TYR A 196 -9.29 10.51 -5.23
CA TYR A 196 -8.68 9.20 -5.09
C TYR A 196 -9.62 8.20 -4.40
N LEU A 197 -9.73 7.01 -4.95
CA LEU A 197 -10.41 5.90 -4.30
C LEU A 197 -9.46 5.31 -3.24
N ILE A 198 -9.90 5.33 -1.98
CA ILE A 198 -9.07 4.87 -0.86
C ILE A 198 -9.71 3.71 -0.10
N GLN A 199 -8.87 2.80 0.41
CA GLN A 199 -9.23 1.77 1.37
C GLN A 199 -8.69 2.13 2.75
N ASN A 200 -9.55 2.00 3.75
CA ASN A 200 -9.24 2.25 5.16
C ASN A 200 -9.07 0.92 5.94
N SER A 201 -8.61 1.01 7.17
CA SER A 201 -8.43 -0.10 8.10
C SER A 201 -9.37 -0.05 9.31
N TRP A 202 -10.62 0.39 9.12
CA TRP A 202 -11.61 0.49 10.18
C TRP A 202 -12.80 -0.47 10.02
N GLY A 203 -12.64 -1.50 9.19
CA GLY A 203 -13.67 -2.51 8.91
C GLY A 203 -14.62 -2.08 7.81
N GLU A 204 -15.47 -3.00 7.40
CA GLU A 204 -16.42 -2.83 6.30
C GLU A 204 -17.59 -1.89 6.64
N ASP A 205 -17.85 -1.67 7.93
CA ASP A 205 -18.91 -0.74 8.39
C ASP A 205 -18.56 0.74 8.18
N TRP A 206 -17.31 1.06 7.83
CA TRP A 206 -16.89 2.43 7.55
C TRP A 206 -16.96 2.74 6.06
N GLY A 207 -17.65 3.83 5.69
CA GLY A 207 -17.79 4.27 4.31
C GLY A 207 -18.52 3.24 3.42
N ASP A 208 -18.10 3.13 2.18
CA ASP A 208 -18.60 2.11 1.25
C ASP A 208 -17.75 0.83 1.39
N ASN A 209 -18.17 -0.09 2.26
CA ASN A 209 -17.46 -1.36 2.52
C ASN A 209 -15.97 -1.14 2.83
N GLY A 210 -15.66 -0.25 3.76
CA GLY A 210 -14.28 0.09 4.18
C GLY A 210 -13.55 1.04 3.25
N CYS A 211 -14.21 1.58 2.24
CA CYS A 211 -13.65 2.48 1.24
C CYS A 211 -14.32 3.86 1.28
N ALA A 212 -13.64 4.85 0.72
CA ALA A 212 -14.14 6.20 0.55
C ALA A 212 -13.41 6.90 -0.61
N ILE A 213 -13.83 8.14 -0.88
CA ILE A 213 -13.15 9.04 -1.82
C ILE A 213 -12.39 10.11 -1.03
N LEU A 214 -11.10 10.23 -1.32
CA LEU A 214 -10.26 11.33 -0.83
C LEU A 214 -10.20 12.42 -1.89
N PRO A 215 -10.81 13.61 -1.66
CA PRO A 215 -10.75 14.70 -2.62
C PRO A 215 -9.32 15.07 -3.00
N TYR A 216 -9.10 15.51 -4.24
CA TYR A 216 -7.76 15.91 -4.72
C TYR A 216 -7.15 17.06 -3.91
N GLU A 217 -7.98 17.92 -3.35
CA GLU A 217 -7.58 19.06 -2.51
C GLU A 217 -7.18 18.65 -1.09
N TYR A 218 -7.44 17.39 -0.70
CA TYR A 218 -7.05 16.92 0.64
C TYR A 218 -5.54 16.78 0.73
N GLU A 219 -4.96 17.29 1.80
CA GLU A 219 -3.51 17.25 2.04
C GLU A 219 -3.01 15.81 2.18
N ILE A 220 -1.99 15.44 1.41
CA ILE A 220 -1.23 14.21 1.58
C ILE A 220 0.13 14.54 2.21
N ASP A 221 0.36 14.07 3.45
CA ASP A 221 1.64 14.26 4.16
C ASP A 221 2.75 13.44 3.54
N SER A 222 2.46 12.20 3.17
CA SER A 222 3.42 11.33 2.47
C SER A 222 2.73 10.30 1.57
N ALA A 223 3.37 9.98 0.45
CA ALA A 223 2.97 8.92 -0.45
C ALA A 223 4.19 8.12 -0.89
N TRP A 224 4.02 6.81 -1.08
CA TRP A 224 5.12 5.89 -1.32
C TRP A 224 4.86 4.96 -2.49
N ALA A 225 5.81 4.91 -3.43
CA ALA A 225 5.93 3.87 -4.43
C ALA A 225 6.78 2.74 -3.82
N ILE A 226 6.27 1.52 -3.87
CA ILE A 226 6.96 0.35 -3.32
C ILE A 226 6.97 -0.72 -4.42
N SER A 227 8.12 -1.36 -4.65
CA SER A 227 8.25 -2.50 -5.55
C SER A 227 8.58 -3.76 -4.78
N THR A 228 8.03 -4.88 -5.25
CA THR A 228 8.34 -6.21 -4.74
C THR A 228 9.00 -7.03 -5.86
N TYR A 229 9.71 -8.08 -5.50
CA TYR A 229 10.30 -9.00 -6.50
C TYR A 229 9.24 -9.65 -7.38
N THR A 230 8.04 -9.85 -6.87
CA THR A 230 6.90 -10.40 -7.62
C THR A 230 6.41 -9.46 -8.71
N ASN A 231 6.34 -8.15 -8.44
CA ASN A 231 5.93 -7.17 -9.45
C ASN A 231 6.90 -7.15 -10.62
N ASN A 232 8.19 -7.27 -10.38
CA ASN A 232 9.20 -7.37 -11.42
C ASN A 232 9.08 -8.65 -12.25
N ILE A 233 8.80 -9.79 -11.62
CA ILE A 233 8.57 -11.06 -12.32
C ILE A 233 7.32 -10.98 -13.20
N LEU A 234 6.23 -10.43 -12.69
CA LEU A 234 4.96 -10.28 -13.43
C LEU A 234 5.09 -9.31 -14.60
N THR A 235 5.79 -8.18 -14.43
CA THR A 235 6.03 -7.23 -15.53
C THR A 235 6.94 -7.85 -16.61
N HIS A 236 7.95 -8.60 -16.23
CA HIS A 236 8.77 -9.36 -17.18
C HIS A 236 7.96 -10.45 -17.91
N GLN A 237 7.14 -11.24 -17.21
CA GLN A 237 6.27 -12.24 -17.83
C GLN A 237 5.25 -11.59 -18.78
N THR A 238 4.64 -10.48 -18.40
CA THR A 238 3.69 -9.74 -19.26
C THR A 238 4.39 -9.17 -20.49
N LEU A 239 5.61 -8.66 -20.36
CA LEU A 239 6.42 -8.18 -21.47
C LEU A 239 6.77 -9.32 -22.43
N TRP A 240 7.22 -10.46 -21.91
CA TRP A 240 7.50 -11.66 -22.72
C TRP A 240 6.26 -12.19 -23.43
N GLN A 241 5.09 -12.21 -22.78
CA GLN A 241 3.84 -12.62 -23.42
C GLN A 241 3.45 -11.67 -24.57
N LYS A 242 3.63 -10.34 -24.40
CA LYS A 242 3.43 -9.36 -25.48
C LYS A 242 4.41 -9.57 -26.63
N ILE A 243 5.68 -9.82 -26.35
CA ILE A 243 6.70 -10.11 -27.37
C ILE A 243 6.36 -11.41 -28.12
N ILE A 244 6.01 -12.48 -27.43
CA ILE A 244 5.61 -13.75 -28.03
C ILE A 244 4.36 -13.58 -28.91
N SER A 245 3.35 -12.84 -28.44
CA SER A 245 2.14 -12.53 -29.22
C SER A 245 2.45 -11.73 -30.48
N PHE A 246 3.34 -10.74 -30.39
CA PHE A 246 3.80 -9.95 -31.53
C PHE A 246 4.56 -10.81 -32.55
N ILE A 247 5.50 -11.66 -32.10
CA ILE A 247 6.22 -12.61 -32.97
C ILE A 247 5.25 -13.56 -33.66
N LYS A 248 4.26 -14.12 -32.94
CA LYS A 248 3.24 -15.00 -33.54
C LYS A 248 2.44 -14.26 -34.64
N LYS A 249 2.09 -12.99 -34.43
CA LYS A 249 1.39 -12.18 -35.44
C LYS A 249 2.26 -11.96 -36.70
N ILE A 250 3.55 -11.70 -36.52
CA ILE A 250 4.48 -11.56 -37.65
C ILE A 250 4.61 -12.88 -38.41
N LEU A 251 4.83 -13.98 -37.71
CA LEU A 251 4.96 -15.31 -38.32
C LEU A 251 3.69 -15.70 -39.12
N ASN A 252 2.51 -15.42 -38.59
CA ASN A 252 1.26 -15.65 -39.30
C ASN A 252 1.13 -14.77 -40.56
N LYS A 253 1.56 -13.50 -40.51
CA LYS A 253 1.61 -12.65 -41.70
C LYS A 253 2.57 -13.19 -42.77
N ILE A 254 3.74 -13.65 -42.34
CA ILE A 254 4.73 -14.26 -43.24
C ILE A 254 4.17 -15.55 -43.87
N LYS A 255 3.56 -16.44 -43.09
CA LYS A 255 2.90 -17.66 -43.61
C LYS A 255 1.85 -17.33 -44.66
N ASN A 256 1.01 -16.34 -44.40
CA ASN A 256 -0.03 -15.93 -45.37
C ASN A 256 0.54 -15.27 -46.64
N LEU A 257 1.69 -14.57 -46.57
CA LEU A 257 2.35 -13.95 -47.70
C LEU A 257 3.03 -15.00 -48.60
N PHE A 258 3.52 -16.09 -48.06
CA PHE A 258 4.26 -17.11 -48.78
C PHE A 258 3.46 -18.39 -49.05
N ASN A 259 2.14 -18.41 -48.75
CA ASN A 259 1.28 -19.60 -48.92
C ASN A 259 1.86 -20.90 -48.36
N ILE A 260 2.66 -20.82 -47.29
CA ILE A 260 3.24 -21.97 -46.63
C ILE A 260 2.14 -22.63 -45.78
N LYS A 261 1.74 -23.86 -46.22
CA LYS A 261 0.80 -24.72 -45.48
C LYS A 261 1.42 -25.29 -44.23
#